data_a67b7216065ebc67d3f36a6289d34d75
#
_entry.id   a67b7216065ebc67d3f36a6289d34d75
#
_cell.length_a   1.000
_cell.length_b   1.000
_cell.length_c   1.000
_cell.angle_alpha   90.00
_cell.angle_beta   90.00
_cell.angle_gamma   90.00
#
_symmetry.space_group_name_H-M   'P 1'
#
loop_
_entity.id
_entity.type
_entity.pdbx_description
1 polymer ?
#
loop_
_entity_poly.entity_id
_entity_poly.type
_entity_poly.pdbx_seq_one_letter_code
_entity_poly.pdbx_strand_id
1 'polypeptide(L)'
;MPQLIMHVNYFESGYDLSVLFDKACQYGYDGVELRGFKPDLSTADYLKAVKTEWDRTGLATVIMACPCNLNQPEASDRAAEIEKCSDLLRQAAAIGVNLCNAMAGPMLAEGIPYYEFHRHGSGVATWEQWAWGVEGFQQLGAVAEEVGMRLAFETHNGYIHDLARPTAEFVRRINSPAVGANLDLGNIVLNSQGEGVAEACEALAGCLYYTHLKNIFKPSQGGYVICGLADGVIDNRLFMRCLQAQGYEAPLCLEAPRQGDRDFFAKEDIAYLRSVLADLGWS
;
A
#
# COMPACT_ATOMS: atom_id res chain seq x y z
N MET A 1 0.38 12.30 16.44
CA MET A 1 1.29 11.28 15.87
C MET A 1 0.53 10.43 14.87
N PRO A 2 1.07 10.17 13.67
CA PRO A 2 0.45 9.23 12.73
C PRO A 2 0.27 7.84 13.36
N GLN A 3 -0.79 7.14 12.97
CA GLN A 3 -0.99 5.75 13.38
C GLN A 3 0.04 4.83 12.72
N LEU A 4 0.57 3.87 13.47
CA LEU A 4 1.56 2.90 12.99
C LEU A 4 0.86 1.57 12.70
N ILE A 5 0.86 1.16 11.45
CA ILE A 5 0.14 0.00 10.95
C ILE A 5 1.11 -1.16 10.68
N MET A 6 0.76 -2.37 11.13
CA MET A 6 1.50 -3.57 10.82
C MET A 6 0.95 -4.20 9.54
N HIS A 7 1.78 -4.32 8.50
CA HIS A 7 1.37 -5.01 7.28
C HIS A 7 1.32 -6.53 7.48
N VAL A 8 0.31 -7.18 6.91
CA VAL A 8 0.13 -8.65 7.00
C VAL A 8 1.36 -9.44 6.55
N ASN A 9 2.18 -8.90 5.66
CA ASN A 9 3.38 -9.56 5.12
C ASN A 9 4.39 -9.98 6.20
N TYR A 10 4.39 -9.38 7.38
CA TYR A 10 5.22 -9.87 8.49
C TYR A 10 4.86 -11.30 8.88
N PHE A 11 3.57 -11.66 8.82
CA PHE A 11 3.06 -12.93 9.35
C PHE A 11 2.07 -13.66 8.44
N GLU A 12 1.95 -13.30 7.17
CA GLU A 12 0.94 -13.86 6.26
C GLU A 12 1.03 -15.38 6.12
N SER A 13 2.24 -15.93 6.04
CA SER A 13 2.42 -17.37 5.86
C SER A 13 2.27 -18.14 7.16
N GLY A 14 1.13 -18.83 7.31
CA GLY A 14 0.89 -19.78 8.39
C GLY A 14 0.32 -19.20 9.67
N TYR A 15 -0.25 -17.98 9.65
CA TYR A 15 -0.90 -17.39 10.80
C TYR A 15 -2.38 -17.11 10.54
N ASP A 16 -3.19 -17.37 11.57
CA ASP A 16 -4.60 -16.99 11.59
C ASP A 16 -4.75 -15.49 11.86
N LEU A 17 -5.91 -14.92 11.52
CA LEU A 17 -6.24 -13.52 11.80
C LEU A 17 -6.05 -13.17 13.28
N SER A 18 -6.50 -14.04 14.20
CA SER A 18 -6.36 -13.84 15.65
C SER A 18 -4.90 -13.60 16.04
N VAL A 19 -3.97 -14.39 15.49
CA VAL A 19 -2.53 -14.26 15.77
C VAL A 19 -1.97 -12.95 15.22
N LEU A 20 -2.40 -12.52 14.02
CA LEU A 20 -1.99 -11.23 13.43
C LEU A 20 -2.42 -10.05 14.30
N PHE A 21 -3.68 -10.04 14.73
CA PHE A 21 -4.23 -9.00 15.58
C PHE A 21 -3.57 -8.97 16.97
N ASP A 22 -3.35 -10.14 17.58
CA ASP A 22 -2.67 -10.26 18.87
C ASP A 22 -1.24 -9.74 18.81
N LYS A 23 -0.49 -10.08 17.74
CA LYS A 23 0.88 -9.58 17.54
C LYS A 23 0.93 -8.08 17.33
N ALA A 24 0.00 -7.52 16.55
CA ALA A 24 -0.08 -6.07 16.36
C ALA A 24 -0.28 -5.35 17.72
N CYS A 25 -1.24 -5.82 18.53
CA CYS A 25 -1.44 -5.29 19.88
C CYS A 25 -0.21 -5.46 20.77
N GLN A 26 0.36 -6.67 20.81
CA GLN A 26 1.51 -7.00 21.67
C GLN A 26 2.74 -6.14 21.35
N TYR A 27 2.96 -5.80 20.07
CA TYR A 27 4.12 -5.01 19.65
C TYR A 27 3.81 -3.51 19.63
N GLY A 28 2.55 -3.16 19.91
CA GLY A 28 2.11 -1.77 20.07
C GLY A 28 1.83 -1.06 18.76
N TYR A 29 1.48 -1.77 17.69
CA TYR A 29 0.92 -1.16 16.51
C TYR A 29 -0.48 -0.63 16.78
N ASP A 30 -0.89 0.42 16.09
CA ASP A 30 -2.22 1.02 16.22
C ASP A 30 -3.25 0.31 15.33
N GLY A 31 -2.80 -0.45 14.34
CA GLY A 31 -3.66 -1.16 13.42
C GLY A 31 -2.93 -2.20 12.57
N VAL A 32 -3.68 -2.79 11.63
CA VAL A 32 -3.18 -3.79 10.68
C VAL A 32 -3.63 -3.44 9.26
N GLU A 33 -2.79 -3.79 8.28
CA GLU A 33 -3.19 -3.87 6.87
C GLU A 33 -3.31 -5.34 6.45
N LEU A 34 -4.45 -5.68 5.84
CA LEU A 34 -4.84 -7.02 5.46
C LEU A 34 -5.07 -7.16 3.95
N ARG A 35 -5.03 -8.38 3.43
CA ARG A 35 -5.49 -8.67 2.07
C ARG A 35 -6.97 -8.35 1.93
N GLY A 36 -7.39 -7.87 0.75
CA GLY A 36 -8.79 -7.57 0.46
C GLY A 36 -9.67 -8.81 0.31
N PHE A 37 -9.07 -9.90 -0.15
CA PHE A 37 -9.74 -11.17 -0.38
C PHE A 37 -8.95 -12.32 0.22
N LYS A 38 -9.67 -13.39 0.60
CA LYS A 38 -9.09 -14.66 1.04
C LYS A 38 -9.64 -15.78 0.15
N PRO A 39 -8.79 -16.58 -0.50
CA PRO A 39 -9.24 -17.54 -1.54
C PRO A 39 -10.32 -18.52 -1.08
N ASP A 40 -10.27 -18.93 0.19
CA ASP A 40 -11.14 -19.99 0.74
C ASP A 40 -12.39 -19.46 1.46
N LEU A 41 -12.64 -18.16 1.42
CA LEU A 41 -13.76 -17.50 2.09
C LEU A 41 -14.51 -16.56 1.14
N SER A 42 -15.82 -16.45 1.32
CA SER A 42 -16.55 -15.33 0.73
C SER A 42 -16.08 -14.00 1.33
N THR A 43 -16.20 -12.89 0.59
CA THR A 43 -15.86 -11.55 1.11
C THR A 43 -16.60 -11.27 2.42
N ALA A 44 -17.88 -11.63 2.52
CA ALA A 44 -18.68 -11.42 3.71
C ALA A 44 -18.16 -12.20 4.92
N ASP A 45 -17.83 -13.49 4.75
CA ASP A 45 -17.31 -14.33 5.84
C ASP A 45 -15.92 -13.83 6.29
N TYR A 46 -15.07 -13.45 5.33
CA TYR A 46 -13.77 -12.90 5.64
C TYR A 46 -13.89 -11.60 6.44
N LEU A 47 -14.68 -10.65 5.98
CA LEU A 47 -14.88 -9.37 6.69
C LEU A 47 -15.54 -9.53 8.05
N LYS A 48 -16.45 -10.51 8.20
CA LYS A 48 -17.02 -10.89 9.51
C LYS A 48 -15.92 -11.37 10.46
N ALA A 49 -15.00 -12.22 9.98
CA ALA A 49 -13.87 -12.68 10.79
C ALA A 49 -12.94 -11.51 11.16
N VAL A 50 -12.63 -10.63 10.21
CA VAL A 50 -11.85 -9.40 10.47
C VAL A 50 -12.51 -8.55 11.54
N LYS A 51 -13.82 -8.29 11.42
CA LYS A 51 -14.56 -7.49 12.40
C LYS A 51 -14.53 -8.11 13.81
N THR A 52 -14.66 -9.43 13.88
CA THR A 52 -14.58 -10.15 15.16
C THR A 52 -13.25 -9.93 15.85
N GLU A 53 -12.14 -10.06 15.13
CA GLU A 53 -10.80 -9.86 15.70
C GLU A 53 -10.51 -8.38 16.01
N TRP A 54 -11.00 -7.47 15.17
CA TRP A 54 -10.89 -6.04 15.40
C TRP A 54 -11.60 -5.61 16.68
N ASP A 55 -12.85 -6.05 16.88
CA ASP A 55 -13.61 -5.77 18.10
C ASP A 55 -12.97 -6.39 19.35
N ARG A 56 -12.43 -7.60 19.22
CA ARG A 56 -11.76 -8.31 20.32
C ARG A 56 -10.50 -7.58 20.79
N THR A 57 -9.72 -7.05 19.85
CA THR A 57 -8.41 -6.44 20.15
C THR A 57 -8.48 -4.94 20.41
N GLY A 58 -9.49 -4.26 19.87
CA GLY A 58 -9.66 -2.81 20.00
C GLY A 58 -8.59 -1.99 19.28
N LEU A 59 -7.90 -2.55 18.27
CA LEU A 59 -6.99 -1.78 17.42
C LEU A 59 -7.72 -0.57 16.81
N ALA A 60 -7.03 0.54 16.68
CA ALA A 60 -7.64 1.79 16.21
C ALA A 60 -8.03 1.74 14.72
N THR A 61 -7.31 0.97 13.90
CA THR A 61 -7.47 0.99 12.44
C THR A 61 -7.26 -0.39 11.82
N VAL A 62 -8.11 -0.72 10.84
CA VAL A 62 -7.88 -1.82 9.89
C VAL A 62 -7.91 -1.23 8.48
N ILE A 63 -6.87 -1.52 7.71
CA ILE A 63 -6.74 -1.15 6.30
C ILE A 63 -6.83 -2.43 5.47
N MET A 64 -7.51 -2.38 4.32
CA MET A 64 -7.69 -3.53 3.44
C MET A 64 -7.02 -3.26 2.09
N ALA A 65 -6.39 -4.26 1.48
CA ALA A 65 -6.01 -4.15 0.09
C ALA A 65 -7.25 -4.20 -0.82
N CYS A 66 -7.24 -3.45 -1.92
CA CYS A 66 -8.25 -3.49 -2.98
C CYS A 66 -7.57 -3.75 -4.33
N PRO A 67 -7.19 -5.01 -4.62
CA PRO A 67 -6.56 -5.38 -5.88
C PRO A 67 -7.63 -5.47 -6.98
N CYS A 68 -7.67 -4.48 -7.86
CA CYS A 68 -8.59 -4.41 -9.00
C CYS A 68 -7.78 -4.51 -10.30
N ASN A 69 -7.89 -5.63 -11.02
CA ASN A 69 -7.18 -5.80 -12.28
C ASN A 69 -7.95 -5.21 -13.46
N LEU A 70 -7.65 -3.96 -13.80
CA LEU A 70 -8.24 -3.27 -14.96
C LEU A 70 -7.40 -3.39 -16.23
N ASN A 71 -6.23 -4.00 -16.16
CA ASN A 71 -5.38 -4.25 -17.32
C ASN A 71 -5.81 -5.53 -18.07
N GLN A 72 -7.07 -5.60 -18.44
CA GLN A 72 -7.67 -6.71 -19.17
C GLN A 72 -8.29 -6.19 -20.48
N PRO A 73 -8.04 -6.81 -21.65
CA PRO A 73 -8.54 -6.32 -22.93
C PRO A 73 -10.07 -6.37 -23.01
N GLU A 74 -10.71 -7.39 -22.40
CA GLU A 74 -12.16 -7.56 -22.46
C GLU A 74 -12.89 -6.63 -21.50
N ALA A 75 -13.85 -5.86 -22.01
CA ALA A 75 -14.62 -4.91 -21.21
C ALA A 75 -15.49 -5.61 -20.14
N SER A 76 -15.99 -6.81 -20.41
CA SER A 76 -16.74 -7.61 -19.45
C SER A 76 -15.91 -8.01 -18.23
N ASP A 77 -14.63 -8.33 -18.43
CA ASP A 77 -13.72 -8.73 -17.35
C ASP A 77 -13.38 -7.53 -16.46
N ARG A 78 -13.15 -6.36 -17.07
CA ARG A 78 -12.97 -5.11 -16.31
C ARG A 78 -14.21 -4.74 -15.51
N ALA A 79 -15.41 -4.90 -16.09
CA ALA A 79 -16.67 -4.65 -15.40
C ALA A 79 -16.86 -5.58 -14.19
N ALA A 80 -16.53 -6.87 -14.34
CA ALA A 80 -16.59 -7.84 -13.25
C ALA A 80 -15.61 -7.50 -12.10
N GLU A 81 -14.40 -7.04 -12.42
CA GLU A 81 -13.43 -6.58 -11.41
C GLU A 81 -13.91 -5.31 -10.68
N ILE A 82 -14.50 -4.36 -11.38
CA ILE A 82 -15.08 -3.16 -10.77
C ILE A 82 -16.24 -3.53 -9.83
N GLU A 83 -17.13 -4.43 -10.25
CA GLU A 83 -18.25 -4.90 -9.41
C GLU A 83 -17.74 -5.61 -8.14
N LYS A 84 -16.78 -6.54 -8.29
CA LYS A 84 -16.14 -7.24 -7.18
C LYS A 84 -15.49 -6.28 -6.18
N CYS A 85 -14.74 -5.29 -6.67
CA CYS A 85 -14.10 -4.30 -5.81
C CYS A 85 -15.12 -3.35 -5.18
N SER A 86 -16.15 -2.94 -5.91
CA SER A 86 -17.24 -2.12 -5.37
C SER A 86 -17.97 -2.81 -4.21
N ASP A 87 -18.22 -4.12 -4.35
CA ASP A 87 -18.81 -4.94 -3.29
C ASP A 87 -17.87 -5.02 -2.06
N LEU A 88 -16.56 -5.24 -2.27
CA LEU A 88 -15.58 -5.20 -1.19
C LEU A 88 -15.61 -3.85 -0.46
N LEU A 89 -15.61 -2.71 -1.19
CA LEU A 89 -15.60 -1.37 -0.58
C LEU A 89 -16.82 -1.15 0.29
N ARG A 90 -18.03 -1.51 -0.20
CA ARG A 90 -19.28 -1.37 0.56
C ARG A 90 -19.28 -2.25 1.82
N GLN A 91 -18.88 -3.50 1.70
CA GLN A 91 -18.84 -4.42 2.84
C GLN A 91 -17.75 -4.03 3.85
N ALA A 92 -16.56 -3.60 3.40
CA ALA A 92 -15.48 -3.15 4.27
C ALA A 92 -15.85 -1.85 5.01
N ALA A 93 -16.50 -0.89 4.33
CA ALA A 93 -17.02 0.32 4.98
C ALA A 93 -18.07 0.01 6.05
N ALA A 94 -18.95 -0.97 5.80
CA ALA A 94 -19.97 -1.39 6.76
C ALA A 94 -19.40 -1.93 8.08
N ILE A 95 -18.17 -2.43 8.09
CA ILE A 95 -17.46 -2.86 9.32
C ILE A 95 -16.55 -1.78 9.92
N GLY A 96 -16.43 -0.60 9.28
CA GLY A 96 -15.67 0.55 9.78
C GLY A 96 -14.32 0.80 9.08
N VAL A 97 -13.97 0.04 8.04
CA VAL A 97 -12.78 0.33 7.21
C VAL A 97 -13.02 1.62 6.42
N ASN A 98 -12.06 2.54 6.45
CA ASN A 98 -12.17 3.84 5.78
C ASN A 98 -11.02 4.14 4.81
N LEU A 99 -10.06 3.22 4.67
CA LEU A 99 -8.93 3.32 3.75
C LEU A 99 -8.62 1.95 3.15
N CYS A 100 -8.45 1.91 1.84
CA CYS A 100 -7.94 0.74 1.13
C CYS A 100 -6.66 1.06 0.36
N ASN A 101 -5.70 0.12 0.41
CA ASN A 101 -4.53 0.10 -0.46
C ASN A 101 -4.95 -0.45 -1.84
N ALA A 102 -4.91 0.37 -2.88
CA ALA A 102 -5.47 0.05 -4.20
C ALA A 102 -4.38 -0.33 -5.21
N MET A 103 -4.73 -1.29 -6.08
CA MET A 103 -3.88 -1.76 -7.19
C MET A 103 -4.71 -1.80 -8.48
N ALA A 104 -4.16 -1.29 -9.61
CA ALA A 104 -4.90 -1.13 -10.87
C ALA A 104 -4.71 -2.28 -11.88
N GLY A 105 -4.01 -3.33 -11.50
CA GLY A 105 -3.67 -4.45 -12.37
C GLY A 105 -2.23 -4.39 -12.90
N PRO A 106 -1.56 -5.55 -13.05
CA PRO A 106 -0.17 -5.62 -13.48
C PRO A 106 -0.01 -5.22 -14.95
N MET A 107 1.10 -4.54 -15.25
CA MET A 107 1.53 -4.12 -16.59
C MET A 107 2.93 -4.65 -16.85
N LEU A 108 3.00 -5.94 -17.16
CA LEU A 108 4.27 -6.64 -17.40
C LEU A 108 4.52 -6.76 -18.91
N ALA A 109 5.68 -6.32 -19.37
CA ALA A 109 6.10 -6.49 -20.75
C ALA A 109 6.42 -7.97 -21.00
N GLU A 110 5.91 -8.52 -22.11
CA GLU A 110 6.11 -9.92 -22.48
C GLU A 110 7.60 -10.23 -22.73
N GLY A 111 8.05 -11.37 -22.23
CA GLY A 111 9.43 -11.84 -22.40
C GLY A 111 10.48 -11.07 -21.60
N ILE A 112 10.10 -10.10 -20.78
CA ILE A 112 11.01 -9.33 -19.94
C ILE A 112 10.99 -9.90 -18.53
N PRO A 113 12.18 -10.21 -17.94
CA PRO A 113 12.25 -10.65 -16.53
C PRO A 113 11.68 -9.61 -15.57
N TYR A 114 10.88 -10.06 -14.60
CA TYR A 114 10.20 -9.17 -13.65
C TYR A 114 11.14 -8.20 -12.93
N TYR A 115 12.36 -8.61 -12.61
CA TYR A 115 13.34 -7.77 -11.92
C TYR A 115 13.92 -6.62 -12.78
N GLU A 116 13.63 -6.57 -14.08
CA GLU A 116 13.94 -5.43 -14.95
C GLU A 116 12.83 -4.36 -14.84
N PHE A 117 12.62 -3.87 -13.61
CA PHE A 117 11.45 -3.05 -13.23
C PHE A 117 11.20 -1.86 -14.16
N HIS A 118 12.26 -1.19 -14.61
CA HIS A 118 12.17 -0.03 -15.54
C HIS A 118 11.62 -0.38 -16.93
N ARG A 119 11.44 -1.66 -17.25
CA ARG A 119 10.90 -2.17 -18.51
C ARG A 119 9.46 -2.64 -18.39
N HIS A 120 8.81 -2.36 -17.26
CA HIS A 120 7.42 -2.68 -16.95
C HIS A 120 6.65 -1.43 -16.53
N GLY A 121 5.41 -1.59 -16.12
CA GLY A 121 4.63 -0.55 -15.48
C GLY A 121 4.26 0.62 -16.38
N SER A 122 4.33 1.83 -15.84
CA SER A 122 3.91 3.06 -16.51
C SER A 122 4.65 3.33 -17.84
N GLY A 123 5.91 2.90 -17.94
CA GLY A 123 6.75 3.10 -19.11
C GLY A 123 6.34 2.28 -20.34
N VAL A 124 5.56 1.23 -20.17
CA VAL A 124 5.08 0.35 -21.25
C VAL A 124 3.56 0.36 -21.39
N ALA A 125 2.85 1.04 -20.51
CA ALA A 125 1.40 1.13 -20.53
C ALA A 125 0.90 1.89 -21.76
N THR A 126 -0.03 1.29 -22.52
CA THR A 126 -0.65 1.95 -23.67
C THR A 126 -1.67 3.01 -23.22
N TRP A 127 -2.09 3.87 -24.14
CA TRP A 127 -3.09 4.89 -23.86
C TRP A 127 -4.45 4.26 -23.49
N GLU A 128 -4.79 3.11 -24.06
CA GLU A 128 -6.00 2.36 -23.71
C GLU A 128 -5.94 1.83 -22.28
N GLN A 129 -4.80 1.27 -21.88
CA GLN A 129 -4.60 0.77 -20.52
C GLN A 129 -4.70 1.90 -19.48
N TRP A 130 -4.16 3.09 -19.82
CA TRP A 130 -4.37 4.30 -19.02
C TRP A 130 -5.84 4.67 -18.93
N ALA A 131 -6.57 4.66 -20.06
CA ALA A 131 -8.00 4.99 -20.08
C ALA A 131 -8.81 3.97 -19.25
N TRP A 132 -8.58 2.67 -19.42
CA TRP A 132 -9.27 1.63 -18.64
C TRP A 132 -9.06 1.80 -17.15
N GLY A 133 -7.83 2.06 -16.73
CA GLY A 133 -7.50 2.31 -15.33
C GLY A 133 -8.22 3.55 -14.80
N VAL A 134 -8.15 4.68 -15.52
CA VAL A 134 -8.80 5.94 -15.13
C VAL A 134 -10.33 5.77 -15.03
N GLU A 135 -10.98 5.25 -16.08
CA GLU A 135 -12.43 5.06 -16.13
C GLU A 135 -12.93 4.11 -15.03
N GLY A 136 -12.21 3.00 -14.80
CA GLY A 136 -12.57 2.06 -13.74
C GLY A 136 -12.42 2.66 -12.35
N PHE A 137 -11.36 3.40 -12.09
CA PHE A 137 -11.17 4.05 -10.79
C PHE A 137 -11.99 5.33 -10.60
N GLN A 138 -12.51 5.93 -11.65
CA GLN A 138 -13.58 6.93 -11.51
C GLN A 138 -14.86 6.30 -10.95
N GLN A 139 -15.22 5.09 -11.41
CA GLN A 139 -16.37 4.36 -10.89
C GLN A 139 -16.13 3.89 -9.44
N LEU A 140 -14.96 3.31 -9.14
CA LEU A 140 -14.61 2.90 -7.77
C LEU A 140 -14.47 4.09 -6.82
N GLY A 141 -13.96 5.23 -7.31
CA GLY A 141 -13.91 6.48 -6.58
C GLY A 141 -15.29 6.99 -6.17
N ALA A 142 -16.26 6.92 -7.08
CA ALA A 142 -17.66 7.27 -6.77
C ALA A 142 -18.26 6.36 -5.67
N VAL A 143 -17.98 5.05 -5.74
CA VAL A 143 -18.38 4.11 -4.67
C VAL A 143 -17.69 4.45 -3.34
N ALA A 144 -16.39 4.76 -3.39
CA ALA A 144 -15.62 5.12 -2.19
C ALA A 144 -16.17 6.41 -1.55
N GLU A 145 -16.53 7.42 -2.36
CA GLU A 145 -17.20 8.64 -1.88
C GLU A 145 -18.56 8.35 -1.23
N GLU A 146 -19.38 7.49 -1.86
CA GLU A 146 -20.68 7.06 -1.34
C GLU A 146 -20.57 6.45 0.06
N VAL A 147 -19.53 5.63 0.31
CA VAL A 147 -19.36 4.92 1.58
C VAL A 147 -18.38 5.58 2.56
N GLY A 148 -17.84 6.75 2.21
CA GLY A 148 -16.89 7.49 3.06
C GLY A 148 -15.51 6.84 3.16
N MET A 149 -15.07 6.11 2.13
CA MET A 149 -13.79 5.43 2.07
C MET A 149 -12.77 6.20 1.22
N ARG A 150 -11.50 5.98 1.45
CA ARG A 150 -10.40 6.41 0.60
C ARG A 150 -9.70 5.23 -0.06
N LEU A 151 -9.26 5.44 -1.30
CA LEU A 151 -8.42 4.52 -2.07
C LEU A 151 -7.04 5.15 -2.25
N ALA A 152 -5.98 4.43 -1.90
CA ALA A 152 -4.62 4.92 -2.03
C ALA A 152 -3.80 3.97 -2.91
N PHE A 153 -3.33 4.42 -4.07
CA PHE A 153 -2.48 3.60 -4.95
C PHE A 153 -1.08 3.46 -4.39
N GLU A 154 -0.69 2.23 -4.08
CA GLU A 154 0.71 1.92 -3.75
C GLU A 154 1.60 2.15 -4.96
N THR A 155 2.69 2.93 -4.80
CA THR A 155 3.74 2.96 -5.82
C THR A 155 4.40 1.59 -5.89
N HIS A 156 4.07 0.79 -6.93
CA HIS A 156 4.46 -0.61 -7.01
C HIS A 156 4.96 -1.01 -8.40
N ASN A 157 6.16 -1.60 -8.45
CA ASN A 157 6.78 -2.05 -9.70
C ASN A 157 5.85 -2.93 -10.53
N GLY A 158 5.82 -2.70 -11.85
CA GLY A 158 5.00 -3.46 -12.77
C GLY A 158 3.52 -3.04 -12.80
N TYR A 159 3.19 -1.87 -12.31
CA TYR A 159 1.86 -1.26 -12.40
C TYR A 159 1.92 0.12 -13.04
N ILE A 160 0.79 0.68 -13.46
CA ILE A 160 0.72 2.05 -14.00
C ILE A 160 1.16 3.11 -12.98
N HIS A 161 1.02 2.79 -11.71
CA HIS A 161 1.39 3.59 -10.54
C HIS A 161 2.72 3.10 -9.92
N ASP A 162 3.73 2.82 -10.74
CA ASP A 162 5.02 2.24 -10.31
C ASP A 162 6.02 3.26 -9.74
N LEU A 163 5.89 4.52 -10.12
CA LEU A 163 6.73 5.63 -9.67
C LEU A 163 5.86 6.78 -9.16
N ALA A 164 6.44 7.72 -8.44
CA ALA A 164 5.68 8.82 -7.83
C ALA A 164 5.00 9.72 -8.86
N ARG A 165 5.70 10.12 -9.93
CA ARG A 165 5.13 10.98 -10.99
C ARG A 165 4.01 10.32 -11.79
N PRO A 166 4.15 9.07 -12.32
CA PRO A 166 3.04 8.34 -12.93
C PRO A 166 1.85 8.17 -11.99
N THR A 167 2.09 7.88 -10.70
CA THR A 167 1.01 7.77 -9.70
C THR A 167 0.27 9.09 -9.52
N ALA A 168 0.98 10.21 -9.38
CA ALA A 168 0.38 11.54 -9.30
C ALA A 168 -0.47 11.86 -10.53
N GLU A 169 0.04 11.56 -11.73
CA GLU A 169 -0.69 11.76 -12.99
C GLU A 169 -1.94 10.87 -13.06
N PHE A 170 -1.84 9.61 -12.61
CA PHE A 170 -2.97 8.68 -12.58
C PHE A 170 -4.07 9.18 -11.63
N VAL A 171 -3.73 9.57 -10.40
CA VAL A 171 -4.66 10.17 -9.43
C VAL A 171 -5.30 11.44 -10.00
N ARG A 172 -4.50 12.32 -10.61
CA ARG A 172 -5.00 13.56 -11.22
C ARG A 172 -6.02 13.29 -12.34
N ARG A 173 -5.79 12.29 -13.20
CA ARG A 173 -6.73 11.93 -14.28
C ARG A 173 -8.02 11.29 -13.76
N ILE A 174 -7.95 10.49 -12.69
CA ILE A 174 -9.14 9.93 -12.04
C ILE A 174 -10.01 11.06 -11.47
N ASN A 175 -9.39 12.09 -10.88
CA ASN A 175 -10.04 13.32 -10.40
C ASN A 175 -11.21 13.04 -9.43
N SER A 176 -11.00 12.13 -8.46
CA SER A 176 -11.92 11.86 -7.35
C SER A 176 -11.26 12.22 -6.01
N PRO A 177 -11.96 12.92 -5.10
CA PRO A 177 -11.44 13.24 -3.77
C PRO A 177 -11.27 12.00 -2.88
N ALA A 178 -11.86 10.86 -3.25
CA ALA A 178 -11.68 9.60 -2.55
C ALA A 178 -10.42 8.85 -2.99
N VAL A 179 -9.75 9.28 -4.07
CA VAL A 179 -8.61 8.56 -4.66
C VAL A 179 -7.32 9.35 -4.47
N GLY A 180 -6.30 8.70 -3.93
CA GLY A 180 -4.99 9.27 -3.68
C GLY A 180 -3.87 8.25 -3.86
N ALA A 181 -2.72 8.53 -3.27
CA ALA A 181 -1.53 7.71 -3.38
C ALA A 181 -1.14 7.08 -2.04
N ASN A 182 -0.49 5.92 -2.12
CA ASN A 182 0.27 5.25 -1.08
C ASN A 182 1.74 5.20 -1.52
N LEU A 183 2.59 6.00 -0.91
CA LEU A 183 4.00 6.07 -1.28
C LEU A 183 4.80 4.94 -0.63
N ASP A 184 5.30 4.03 -1.44
CA ASP A 184 6.29 3.00 -1.06
C ASP A 184 7.63 3.27 -1.76
N LEU A 185 8.54 3.88 -1.05
CA LEU A 185 9.90 4.15 -1.54
C LEU A 185 10.71 2.86 -1.77
N GLY A 186 10.39 1.76 -1.04
CA GLY A 186 11.06 0.48 -1.23
C GLY A 186 10.84 -0.10 -2.62
N ASN A 187 9.67 0.14 -3.20
CA ASN A 187 9.39 -0.24 -4.58
C ASN A 187 10.06 0.71 -5.58
N ILE A 188 10.00 2.03 -5.33
CA ILE A 188 10.59 3.05 -6.23
C ILE A 188 12.10 2.87 -6.38
N VAL A 189 12.83 2.65 -5.30
CA VAL A 189 14.30 2.52 -5.35
C VAL A 189 14.79 1.29 -6.11
N LEU A 190 13.93 0.31 -6.37
CA LEU A 190 14.26 -0.85 -7.20
C LEU A 190 14.24 -0.52 -8.69
N ASN A 191 13.51 0.50 -9.11
CA ASN A 191 13.47 0.98 -10.48
C ASN A 191 14.68 1.89 -10.73
N SER A 192 15.40 1.67 -11.84
CA SER A 192 16.56 2.50 -12.20
C SER A 192 16.19 3.94 -12.58
N GLN A 193 14.92 4.20 -12.81
CA GLN A 193 14.36 5.52 -13.11
C GLN A 193 13.59 6.11 -11.91
N GLY A 194 13.67 5.45 -10.74
CA GLY A 194 12.94 5.84 -9.54
C GLY A 194 13.41 7.18 -8.98
N GLU A 195 12.46 7.95 -8.47
CA GLU A 195 12.70 9.24 -7.83
C GLU A 195 13.42 9.07 -6.48
N GLY A 196 14.18 10.07 -6.08
CA GLY A 196 14.72 10.20 -4.73
C GLY A 196 13.61 10.51 -3.71
N VAL A 197 13.92 10.34 -2.41
CA VAL A 197 12.95 10.53 -1.32
C VAL A 197 12.20 11.86 -1.41
N ALA A 198 12.95 12.98 -1.54
CA ALA A 198 12.34 14.31 -1.58
C ALA A 198 11.50 14.53 -2.85
N GLU A 199 11.98 14.06 -4.00
CA GLU A 199 11.28 14.17 -5.28
C GLU A 199 9.98 13.37 -5.30
N ALA A 200 9.98 12.15 -4.73
CA ALA A 200 8.79 11.32 -4.64
C ALA A 200 7.74 11.96 -3.72
N CYS A 201 8.16 12.48 -2.56
CA CYS A 201 7.27 13.20 -1.66
C CYS A 201 6.68 14.45 -2.32
N GLU A 202 7.49 15.24 -3.04
CA GLU A 202 7.03 16.44 -3.75
C GLU A 202 6.03 16.09 -4.86
N ALA A 203 6.31 15.04 -5.64
CA ALA A 203 5.43 14.61 -6.74
C ALA A 203 4.02 14.20 -6.25
N LEU A 204 3.92 13.65 -5.04
CA LEU A 204 2.65 13.19 -4.44
C LEU A 204 2.06 14.18 -3.42
N ALA A 205 2.63 15.39 -3.29
CA ALA A 205 2.13 16.38 -2.37
C ALA A 205 0.65 16.71 -2.66
N GLY A 206 -0.17 16.70 -1.60
CA GLY A 206 -1.61 16.99 -1.68
C GLY A 206 -2.50 15.82 -2.10
N CYS A 207 -1.94 14.69 -2.55
CA CYS A 207 -2.71 13.49 -2.87
C CYS A 207 -2.25 12.24 -2.09
N LEU A 208 -1.37 12.40 -1.12
CA LEU A 208 -0.83 11.28 -0.34
C LEU A 208 -1.77 10.92 0.81
N TYR A 209 -2.43 9.76 0.71
CA TYR A 209 -3.40 9.26 1.70
C TYR A 209 -2.86 8.12 2.56
N TYR A 210 -1.73 7.54 2.19
CA TYR A 210 -1.11 6.43 2.87
C TYR A 210 0.37 6.32 2.55
N THR A 211 1.14 5.59 3.36
CA THR A 211 2.54 5.27 3.05
C THR A 211 2.90 3.88 3.52
N HIS A 212 3.68 3.15 2.69
CA HIS A 212 4.38 1.94 3.10
C HIS A 212 5.84 2.26 3.39
N LEU A 213 6.32 1.74 4.51
CA LEU A 213 7.70 1.87 4.96
C LEU A 213 8.42 0.54 4.77
N LYS A 214 9.39 0.56 3.89
CA LYS A 214 10.23 -0.57 3.52
C LYS A 214 11.67 -0.08 3.39
N ASN A 215 12.66 -0.94 3.55
CA ASN A 215 14.02 -0.61 3.18
C ASN A 215 14.71 -1.78 2.46
N ILE A 216 15.67 -1.44 1.62
CA ILE A 216 16.29 -2.35 0.67
C ILE A 216 17.79 -2.24 0.79
N PHE A 217 18.45 -3.38 0.96
CA PHE A 217 19.88 -3.48 0.78
C PHE A 217 20.20 -3.92 -0.66
N LYS A 218 21.12 -3.25 -1.32
CA LYS A 218 21.59 -3.56 -2.68
C LYS A 218 23.02 -4.10 -2.61
N PRO A 219 23.22 -5.43 -2.71
CA PRO A 219 24.55 -6.00 -2.75
C PRO A 219 25.35 -5.54 -3.97
N SER A 220 26.70 -5.48 -3.85
CA SER A 220 27.59 -5.08 -4.95
C SER A 220 27.54 -6.02 -6.16
N GLN A 221 27.13 -7.27 -5.95
CA GLN A 221 26.98 -8.28 -7.00
C GLN A 221 25.62 -8.20 -7.74
N GLY A 222 24.79 -7.24 -7.40
CA GLY A 222 23.44 -7.07 -7.96
C GLY A 222 22.35 -7.72 -7.12
N GLY A 223 21.10 -7.54 -7.56
CA GLY A 223 19.92 -7.94 -6.82
C GLY A 223 19.57 -7.02 -5.64
N TYR A 224 18.66 -7.45 -4.81
CA TYR A 224 18.24 -6.72 -3.60
C TYR A 224 17.75 -7.68 -2.51
N VAL A 225 17.75 -7.19 -1.28
CA VAL A 225 17.19 -7.88 -0.11
C VAL A 225 16.43 -6.86 0.71
N ILE A 226 15.21 -7.20 1.14
CA ILE A 226 14.47 -6.38 2.12
C ILE A 226 15.23 -6.47 3.45
N CYS A 227 15.49 -5.31 4.06
CA CYS A 227 16.24 -5.19 5.32
C CYS A 227 15.44 -4.41 6.37
N GLY A 228 16.02 -4.19 7.53
CA GLY A 228 15.42 -3.35 8.58
C GLY A 228 15.21 -1.92 8.12
N LEU A 229 14.23 -1.24 8.70
CA LEU A 229 13.94 0.16 8.32
C LEU A 229 15.13 1.09 8.58
N ALA A 230 16.01 0.75 9.53
CA ALA A 230 17.22 1.49 9.84
C ALA A 230 18.37 1.23 8.85
N ASP A 231 18.27 0.11 8.11
CA ASP A 231 19.36 -0.42 7.31
C ASP A 231 19.21 -0.17 5.83
N GLY A 232 19.87 -0.06 4.92
CA GLY A 232 19.58 -0.01 3.49
C GLY A 232 19.76 1.37 2.88
N VAL A 233 19.16 1.54 1.70
CA VAL A 233 19.44 2.71 0.85
C VAL A 233 18.46 3.87 1.04
N ILE A 234 17.34 3.64 1.74
CA ILE A 234 16.32 4.66 1.97
C ILE A 234 16.61 5.35 3.31
N ASP A 235 16.81 6.66 3.27
CA ASP A 235 16.84 7.49 4.47
C ASP A 235 15.41 7.71 4.98
N ASN A 236 14.91 6.78 5.83
CA ASN A 236 13.58 6.87 6.42
C ASN A 236 13.43 8.09 7.35
N ARG A 237 14.52 8.63 7.90
CA ARG A 237 14.47 9.87 8.66
C ARG A 237 14.19 11.08 7.77
N LEU A 238 14.83 11.15 6.60
CA LEU A 238 14.51 12.16 5.58
C LEU A 238 13.07 12.00 5.09
N PHE A 239 12.62 10.76 4.87
CA PHE A 239 11.24 10.50 4.46
C PHE A 239 10.24 11.06 5.48
N MET A 240 10.40 10.77 6.77
CA MET A 240 9.54 11.32 7.82
C MET A 240 9.58 12.85 7.88
N ARG A 241 10.73 13.48 7.67
CA ARG A 241 10.82 14.95 7.58
C ARG A 241 10.03 15.51 6.40
N CYS A 242 10.12 14.88 5.23
CA CYS A 242 9.37 15.31 4.06
C CYS A 242 7.85 15.21 4.28
N LEU A 243 7.38 14.12 4.88
CA LEU A 243 5.97 13.94 5.24
C LEU A 243 5.50 14.99 6.25
N GLN A 244 6.27 15.20 7.33
CA GLN A 244 5.96 16.18 8.36
C GLN A 244 5.89 17.61 7.78
N ALA A 245 6.81 17.98 6.90
CA ALA A 245 6.83 19.28 6.24
C ALA A 245 5.60 19.53 5.35
N GLN A 246 4.97 18.47 4.85
CA GLN A 246 3.73 18.52 4.07
C GLN A 246 2.45 18.49 4.94
N GLY A 247 2.58 18.42 6.26
CA GLY A 247 1.44 18.28 7.16
C GLY A 247 0.72 16.92 7.06
N TYR A 248 1.48 15.86 6.76
CA TYR A 248 0.92 14.51 6.64
C TYR A 248 0.41 14.00 7.99
N GLU A 249 -0.83 13.54 8.04
CA GLU A 249 -1.50 13.03 9.24
C GLU A 249 -2.04 11.60 9.08
N ALA A 250 -1.93 11.03 7.89
CA ALA A 250 -2.42 9.70 7.57
C ALA A 250 -1.55 8.59 8.19
N PRO A 251 -2.00 7.31 8.17
CA PRO A 251 -1.23 6.21 8.76
C PRO A 251 0.10 5.94 8.07
N LEU A 252 1.05 5.40 8.81
CA LEU A 252 2.34 4.88 8.35
C LEU A 252 2.33 3.36 8.49
N CYS A 253 2.41 2.63 7.39
CA CYS A 253 2.44 1.18 7.40
C CYS A 253 3.86 0.64 7.31
N LEU A 254 4.22 -0.23 8.25
CA LEU A 254 5.50 -0.90 8.25
C LEU A 254 5.36 -2.21 7.45
N GLU A 255 6.08 -2.31 6.33
CA GLU A 255 6.08 -3.46 5.43
C GLU A 255 7.51 -3.91 5.10
N ALA A 256 8.23 -4.40 6.09
CA ALA A 256 9.61 -4.86 5.94
C ALA A 256 9.78 -6.36 6.29
N PRO A 257 9.03 -7.27 5.64
CA PRO A 257 9.09 -8.69 5.95
C PRO A 257 10.45 -9.27 5.57
N ARG A 258 11.11 -9.91 6.51
CA ARG A 258 12.41 -10.56 6.33
C ARG A 258 12.32 -12.04 6.66
N GLN A 259 13.22 -12.85 6.09
CA GLN A 259 13.38 -14.24 6.51
C GLN A 259 13.98 -14.29 7.92
N GLY A 260 13.61 -15.29 8.71
CA GLY A 260 14.10 -15.49 10.07
C GLY A 260 13.09 -15.14 11.14
N ASP A 261 13.51 -14.49 12.21
CA ASP A 261 12.67 -14.16 13.37
C ASP A 261 11.78 -12.95 13.10
N ARG A 262 10.60 -13.21 12.54
CA ARG A 262 9.64 -12.18 12.16
C ARG A 262 9.07 -11.41 13.36
N ASP A 263 8.98 -12.05 14.52
CA ASP A 263 8.57 -11.40 15.77
C ASP A 263 9.59 -10.36 16.22
N PHE A 264 10.87 -10.69 16.11
CA PHE A 264 11.95 -9.75 16.39
C PHE A 264 11.90 -8.56 15.41
N PHE A 265 11.79 -8.84 14.12
CA PHE A 265 11.80 -7.80 13.09
C PHE A 265 10.62 -6.83 13.18
N ALA A 266 9.41 -7.33 13.44
CA ALA A 266 8.25 -6.46 13.62
C ALA A 266 8.40 -5.52 14.82
N LYS A 267 9.01 -5.98 15.92
CA LYS A 267 9.30 -5.15 17.11
C LYS A 267 10.42 -4.16 16.85
N GLU A 268 11.49 -4.58 16.15
CA GLU A 268 12.64 -3.74 15.82
C GLU A 268 12.22 -2.58 14.93
N ASP A 269 11.46 -2.84 13.88
CA ASP A 269 11.04 -1.83 12.91
C ASP A 269 10.13 -0.78 13.54
N ILE A 270 9.16 -1.17 14.38
CA ILE A 270 8.30 -0.19 15.05
C ILE A 270 9.07 0.61 16.11
N ALA A 271 10.00 -0.02 16.82
CA ALA A 271 10.84 0.68 17.81
C ALA A 271 11.74 1.73 17.13
N TYR A 272 12.34 1.38 15.99
CA TYR A 272 13.11 2.31 15.17
C TYR A 272 12.25 3.49 14.71
N LEU A 273 11.09 3.23 14.11
CA LEU A 273 10.23 4.29 13.60
C LEU A 273 9.77 5.24 14.71
N ARG A 274 9.38 4.71 15.86
CA ARG A 274 9.02 5.52 17.04
C ARG A 274 10.16 6.41 17.49
N SER A 275 11.40 5.90 17.50
CA SER A 275 12.58 6.71 17.82
C SER A 275 12.76 7.85 16.83
N VAL A 276 12.60 7.59 15.52
CA VAL A 276 12.68 8.63 14.49
C VAL A 276 11.61 9.70 14.68
N LEU A 277 10.36 9.29 14.92
CA LEU A 277 9.25 10.24 15.12
C LEU A 277 9.45 11.09 16.38
N ALA A 278 9.93 10.50 17.48
CA ALA A 278 10.26 11.22 18.72
C ALA A 278 11.39 12.24 18.51
N ASP A 279 12.47 11.85 17.81
CA ASP A 279 13.59 12.74 17.48
C ASP A 279 13.17 13.94 16.61
N LEU A 280 12.14 13.75 15.78
CA LEU A 280 11.58 14.80 14.92
C LEU A 280 10.51 15.64 15.63
N GLY A 281 10.17 15.34 16.88
CA GLY A 281 9.08 15.99 17.60
C GLY A 281 7.72 15.77 16.95
N TRP A 282 7.55 14.67 16.26
CA TRP A 282 6.29 14.31 15.59
C TRP A 282 5.46 13.39 16.49
N SER A 283 5.03 13.94 17.62
CA SER A 283 4.26 13.25 18.69
C SER A 283 2.76 13.57 18.62
#